data_f854779d2111c8cf489e08ed5bbf0b9b
#
_entry.id   f854779d2111c8cf489e08ed5bbf0b9b
#
_cell.length_a   1.000
_cell.length_b   1.000
_cell.length_c   1.000
_cell.angle_alpha   90.00
_cell.angle_beta   90.00
_cell.angle_gamma   90.00
#
_symmetry.space_group_name_H-M   'P 1'
#
loop_
_entity.id
_entity.type
_entity.pdbx_description
1 polymer ?
#
loop_
_entity_poly.entity_id
_entity_poly.type
_entity_poly.pdbx_seq_one_letter_code
_entity_poly.pdbx_strand_id
1 'polypeptide(L)'
;MQTVSENNSASTSASVLMINAQGIMLSVLGQDYFLSYNRIPWMQDAPIRSVLNVQMSGPEAIEWPDLDVDLEIESLQHPERYPLVIKRNALDFV
;
A
#
# COMPACT_ATOMS: atom_id res chain seq x y z
N MET A 1 -26.67 6.52 1.45
CA MET A 1 -26.14 6.29 1.65
C MET A 1 -25.51 6.32 1.93
N GLN A 2 -25.45 6.28 2.02
CA GLN A 2 -24.76 6.19 2.38
C GLN A 2 -24.03 6.03 2.67
N THR A 3 -24.28 5.92 2.91
CA THR A 3 -23.54 5.73 3.36
C THR A 3 -22.81 5.38 3.47
N VAL A 4 -22.99 5.23 3.55
CA VAL A 4 -22.29 4.84 3.76
C VAL A 4 -21.36 4.83 3.92
N SER A 5 -21.33 4.86 3.95
CA SER A 5 -20.47 4.73 4.18
C SER A 5 -19.73 4.90 4.71
N GLU A 6 -19.77 4.88 5.04
CA GLU A 6 -19.07 4.92 5.65
C GLU A 6 -18.40 4.60 6.06
N ASN A 7 -18.49 4.09 6.21
CA ASN A 7 -17.87 3.56 6.66
C ASN A 7 -17.08 3.41 6.76
N ASN A 8 -17.11 3.38 6.74
CA ASN A 8 -16.33 3.10 6.76
C ASN A 8 -15.52 3.58 6.98
N SER A 9 -15.91 3.68 7.14
CA SER A 9 -15.05 4.37 7.16
C SER A 9 -13.76 4.57 7.88
N ALA A 10 -13.62 4.50 9.04
CA ALA A 10 -12.36 4.61 9.76
C ALA A 10 -11.35 3.59 9.31
N SER A 11 -11.83 2.40 9.09
CA SER A 11 -10.99 1.33 8.59
C SER A 11 -10.46 1.62 7.21
N THR A 12 -10.98 2.67 6.57
CA THR A 12 -10.61 2.99 5.22
C THR A 12 -9.56 4.09 5.15
N SER A 13 -8.77 4.23 6.19
CA SER A 13 -7.68 5.19 6.17
C SER A 13 -6.62 4.85 5.14
N ALA A 14 -6.59 3.61 4.67
CA ALA A 14 -5.69 3.20 3.59
C ALA A 14 -6.50 2.42 2.56
N SER A 15 -6.32 2.77 1.30
CA SER A 15 -7.00 2.06 0.21
C SER A 15 -6.21 2.20 -1.08
N VAL A 16 -6.43 1.26 -2.00
CA VAL A 16 -5.88 1.33 -3.35
C VAL A 16 -6.95 1.92 -4.23
N LEU A 17 -6.64 3.03 -4.88
CA LEU A 17 -7.59 3.72 -5.75
C LEU A 17 -7.53 3.25 -7.18
N MET A 18 -6.35 2.82 -7.65
CA MET A 18 -6.15 2.48 -9.04
C MET A 18 -4.95 1.56 -9.19
N ILE A 19 -5.03 0.64 -10.14
CA ILE A 19 -3.91 -0.20 -10.54
C ILE A 19 -3.73 0.01 -12.04
N ASN A 20 -2.51 0.29 -12.48
CA ASN A 20 -2.24 0.39 -13.91
C ASN A 20 -0.89 -0.25 -14.23
N ALA A 21 -0.43 -0.06 -15.47
CA ALA A 21 0.78 -0.73 -15.94
C ALA A 21 2.05 -0.24 -15.25
N GLN A 22 2.03 0.94 -14.65
CA GLN A 22 3.19 1.52 -14.01
C GLN A 22 3.24 1.32 -12.50
N GLY A 23 2.09 1.07 -11.88
CA GLY A 23 2.05 0.93 -10.43
C GLY A 23 0.65 1.06 -9.88
N ILE A 24 0.57 1.47 -8.63
CA ILE A 24 -0.72 1.62 -7.96
C ILE A 24 -0.83 3.01 -7.35
N MET A 25 -2.06 3.49 -7.28
CA MET A 25 -2.36 4.76 -6.60
C MET A 25 -2.99 4.42 -5.26
N LEU A 26 -2.39 4.92 -4.20
CA LEU A 26 -2.86 4.71 -2.83
C LEU A 26 -3.48 5.98 -2.28
N SER A 27 -4.48 5.81 -1.43
CA SER A 27 -4.94 6.88 -0.57
C SER A 27 -4.66 6.46 0.87
N VAL A 28 -3.88 7.27 1.59
CA VAL A 28 -3.50 6.97 2.96
C VAL A 28 -3.72 8.22 3.79
N LEU A 29 -4.61 8.13 4.77
CA LEU A 29 -4.92 9.24 5.67
C LEU A 29 -5.25 10.52 4.90
N GLY A 30 -5.98 10.38 3.79
CA GLY A 30 -6.43 11.51 3.01
C GLY A 30 -5.43 12.04 1.99
N GLN A 31 -4.27 11.42 1.87
CA GLN A 31 -3.26 11.80 0.88
C GLN A 31 -3.10 10.72 -0.16
N ASP A 32 -2.91 11.12 -1.40
CA ASP A 32 -2.72 10.18 -2.52
C ASP A 32 -1.24 10.03 -2.82
N TYR A 33 -0.82 8.78 -3.01
CA TYR A 33 0.57 8.47 -3.35
C TYR A 33 0.59 7.48 -4.50
N PHE A 34 1.43 7.74 -5.49
CA PHE A 34 1.64 6.77 -6.56
C PHE A 34 2.87 5.92 -6.21
N LEU A 35 2.69 4.61 -6.24
CA LEU A 35 3.75 3.65 -5.88
C LEU A 35 4.08 2.86 -7.14
N SER A 36 5.24 3.15 -7.72
CA SER A 36 5.68 2.54 -8.96
C SER A 36 6.10 1.09 -8.73
N TYR A 37 5.88 0.24 -9.74
CA TYR A 37 6.37 -1.13 -9.69
C TYR A 37 7.90 -1.20 -9.63
N ASN A 38 8.60 -0.13 -9.97
CA ASN A 38 10.05 -0.10 -9.77
C ASN A 38 10.41 -0.20 -8.30
N ARG A 39 9.51 0.22 -7.42
CA ARG A 39 9.73 0.12 -5.98
C ARG A 39 9.14 -1.14 -5.39
N ILE A 40 8.12 -1.71 -6.02
CA ILE A 40 7.41 -2.90 -5.53
C ILE A 40 7.28 -3.92 -6.66
N PRO A 41 8.40 -4.37 -7.24
CA PRO A 41 8.33 -5.22 -8.44
C PRO A 41 7.57 -6.52 -8.21
N TRP A 42 7.60 -7.05 -6.99
CA TRP A 42 6.88 -8.29 -6.65
C TRP A 42 5.37 -8.11 -6.68
N MET A 43 4.88 -6.87 -6.61
CA MET A 43 3.43 -6.64 -6.59
C MET A 43 2.82 -6.78 -7.98
N GLN A 44 3.64 -6.66 -9.02
CA GLN A 44 3.17 -6.76 -10.39
C GLN A 44 2.53 -8.12 -10.69
N ASP A 45 3.01 -9.16 -10.03
CA ASP A 45 2.50 -10.52 -10.23
C ASP A 45 1.54 -10.97 -9.14
N ALA A 46 1.21 -10.10 -8.21
CA ALA A 46 0.33 -10.45 -7.11
C ALA A 46 -1.13 -10.48 -7.57
N PRO A 47 -1.96 -11.32 -6.95
CA PRO A 47 -3.39 -11.30 -7.26
C PRO A 47 -3.99 -9.93 -6.95
N ILE A 48 -4.91 -9.49 -7.79
CA ILE A 48 -5.52 -8.18 -7.63
C ILE A 48 -6.15 -8.02 -6.26
N ARG A 49 -6.86 -9.05 -5.78
CA ARG A 49 -7.52 -8.90 -4.47
C ARG A 49 -6.52 -8.71 -3.33
N SER A 50 -5.32 -9.28 -3.48
CA SER A 50 -4.28 -9.12 -2.46
C SER A 50 -3.70 -7.71 -2.51
N VAL A 51 -3.56 -7.16 -3.71
CA VAL A 51 -3.10 -5.78 -3.87
C VAL A 51 -4.11 -4.80 -3.29
N LEU A 52 -5.40 -5.10 -3.47
CA LEU A 52 -6.46 -4.23 -2.95
C LEU A 52 -6.62 -4.34 -1.43
N ASN A 53 -6.13 -5.40 -0.83
CA ASN A 53 -6.29 -5.64 0.59
C ASN A 53 -5.17 -4.95 1.38
N VAL A 54 -5.25 -3.63 1.45
CA VAL A 54 -4.32 -2.81 2.22
C VAL A 54 -5.04 -2.25 3.42
N GLN A 55 -4.33 -2.10 4.53
CA GLN A 55 -4.92 -1.56 5.74
C GLN A 55 -3.85 -0.84 6.54
N MET A 56 -4.30 -0.03 7.50
CA MET A 56 -3.38 0.59 8.43
C MET A 56 -2.76 -0.46 9.34
N SER A 57 -1.48 -0.29 9.63
CA SER A 57 -0.74 -1.11 10.58
C SER A 57 -0.19 -0.17 11.64
N GLY A 58 -1.05 0.20 12.58
CA GLY A 58 -0.71 1.24 13.53
C GLY A 58 -0.89 2.62 12.91
N PRO A 59 -0.48 3.68 13.61
CA PRO A 59 -0.76 5.06 13.15
C PRO A 59 0.16 5.56 12.05
N GLU A 60 1.28 4.88 11.79
CA GLU A 60 2.28 5.41 10.88
C GLU A 60 2.72 4.43 9.81
N ALA A 61 1.97 3.35 9.61
CA ALA A 61 2.34 2.33 8.65
C ALA A 61 1.10 1.73 8.00
N ILE A 62 1.29 1.18 6.83
CA ILE A 62 0.27 0.39 6.15
C ILE A 62 0.81 -1.00 5.89
N GLU A 63 -0.09 -1.96 5.69
CA GLU A 63 0.33 -3.33 5.42
C GLU A 63 -0.57 -3.97 4.40
N TRP A 64 -0.01 -4.93 3.67
CA TRP A 64 -0.72 -5.84 2.80
C TRP A 64 -0.60 -7.22 3.42
N PRO A 65 -1.57 -7.65 4.22
CA PRO A 65 -1.42 -8.91 4.97
C PRO A 65 -1.28 -10.13 4.07
N ASP A 66 -1.92 -10.14 2.92
CA ASP A 66 -1.82 -11.28 2.02
C ASP A 66 -0.48 -11.39 1.33
N LEU A 67 0.28 -10.31 1.32
CA LEU A 67 1.56 -10.25 0.61
C LEU A 67 2.75 -10.20 1.58
N ASP A 68 2.46 -10.19 2.87
CA ASP A 68 3.47 -10.16 3.93
C ASP A 68 4.42 -8.98 3.75
N VAL A 69 3.84 -7.80 3.60
CA VAL A 69 4.63 -6.58 3.49
C VAL A 69 3.97 -5.47 4.30
N ASP A 70 4.79 -4.68 4.95
CA ASP A 70 4.33 -3.44 5.57
C ASP A 70 5.28 -2.32 5.19
N LEU A 71 4.77 -1.11 5.27
CA LEU A 71 5.40 0.05 4.69
C LEU A 71 5.13 1.25 5.57
N GLU A 72 6.18 1.94 5.95
CA GLU A 72 6.02 3.17 6.73
C GLU A 72 5.47 4.26 5.83
N ILE A 73 4.55 5.04 6.35
CA ILE A 73 3.99 6.16 5.61
C ILE A 73 5.08 7.15 5.23
N GLU A 74 6.09 7.30 6.09
CA GLU A 74 7.21 8.19 5.79
C GLU A 74 7.91 7.81 4.49
N SER A 75 7.97 6.52 4.16
CA SER A 75 8.61 6.10 2.92
C SER A 75 7.84 6.54 1.68
N LEU A 76 6.54 6.80 1.84
CA LEU A 76 5.73 7.36 0.77
C LEU A 76 5.92 8.87 0.66
N GLN A 77 6.10 9.53 1.80
CA GLN A 77 6.25 10.98 1.84
C GLN A 77 7.65 11.42 1.43
N HIS A 78 8.66 10.62 1.78
CA HIS A 78 10.07 10.95 1.57
C HIS A 78 10.80 9.75 0.98
N PRO A 79 10.45 9.34 -0.24
CA PRO A 79 11.06 8.15 -0.84
C PRO A 79 12.58 8.27 -1.00
N GLU A 80 13.10 9.50 -1.07
CA GLU A 80 14.53 9.71 -1.22
C GLU A 80 15.34 9.24 -0.01
N ARG A 81 14.66 9.00 1.12
CA ARG A 81 15.32 8.56 2.36
C ARG A 81 15.36 7.06 2.50
N TYR A 82 14.82 6.32 1.52
CA TYR A 82 14.65 4.88 1.61
C TYR A 82 15.22 4.22 0.36
N PRO A 83 15.57 2.93 0.44
CA PRO A 83 15.99 2.21 -0.76
C PRO A 83 14.89 2.25 -1.82
N LEU A 84 15.29 2.26 -3.08
CA LEU A 84 14.32 2.31 -4.17
C LEU A 84 13.37 1.11 -4.11
N VAL A 85 13.92 -0.09 -3.96
CA VAL A 85 13.11 -1.31 -3.93
C VAL A 85 12.69 -1.60 -2.50
N ILE A 86 11.38 -1.73 -2.31
CA ILE A 86 10.80 -2.10 -1.03
C ILE A 86 10.73 -3.62 -0.97
N LYS A 87 11.22 -4.22 0.09
CA LYS A 87 11.29 -5.66 0.21
C LYS A 87 10.14 -6.20 1.03
N ARG A 88 9.72 -7.42 0.69
CA ARG A 88 8.71 -8.14 1.47
C ARG A 88 9.38 -8.76 2.68
N ASN A 89 8.59 -8.84 3.76
CA ASN A 89 9.16 -9.24 5.05
C ASN A 89 9.69 -10.67 5.06
N ALA A 90 8.86 -11.62 4.66
CA ALA A 90 9.21 -13.03 4.84
C ALA A 90 10.08 -13.58 3.73
N LEU A 91 9.95 -13.05 2.52
CA LEU A 91 10.61 -13.64 1.36
C LEU A 91 12.00 -13.12 1.10
N ASP A 92 12.44 -12.17 1.91
CA ASP A 92 13.72 -11.52 1.68
C ASP A 92 14.88 -12.23 2.34
N PHE A 93 14.60 -13.36 2.97
CA PHE A 93 15.63 -14.12 3.61
C PHE A 93 16.30 -15.16 2.73
N VAL A 94 15.76 -15.37 1.58
CA VAL A 94 16.27 -16.43 0.72
C VAL A 94 17.37 -15.99 -0.18
#